data_7f458faa2c3919939f550bc98916f12c
#
_entry.id   7f458faa2c3919939f550bc98916f12c
#
_cell.length_a   1.000
_cell.length_b   1.000
_cell.length_c   1.000
_cell.angle_alpha   90.00
_cell.angle_beta   90.00
_cell.angle_gamma   90.00
#
_symmetry.space_group_name_H-M   'P 1'
#
loop_
_entity.id
_entity.type
_entity.pdbx_description
1 polymer ?
#
loop_
_entity_poly.entity_id
_entity_poly.type
_entity_poly.pdbx_seq_one_letter_code
_entity_poly.pdbx_strand_id
1 'polypeptide(L)'
;MDWPFPPTPPTCATIMGRFSKMHGLGNDFVVIDAREGAVDITPTRAQAIADRHAGIGCDQLILIGQSDRADVSMRIFNSDGSEVEACGNATRCVPLFVGRDVLIETRAGLLEAKAIDGGAIVDMGAPRLDWDAIPLAYAMDTLTMPVSWEDLPAPAAVNVGNPHVVFFCDDMNGVNFDRLGPLIETDPLFPARVNVNFAQVIGDNHIRLVVWERGAGLTRACGTGACATAVAAVRRKLVSGPTRVTLPGGDLVIDWQPGGHILMTGPATHVFDGEADWTRF
;
A
#
# COMPACT_ATOMS: atom_id res chain seq x y z
N MET A 1 -11.41 52.12 -5.50
CA MET A 1 -12.31 51.10 -4.90
C MET A 1 -11.48 50.29 -3.95
N ASP A 2 -11.51 50.65 -2.67
CA ASP A 2 -10.76 49.93 -1.63
C ASP A 2 -11.57 48.69 -1.26
N TRP A 3 -10.97 47.52 -1.54
CA TRP A 3 -11.51 46.25 -1.12
C TRP A 3 -11.24 46.08 0.38
N PRO A 4 -12.24 46.07 1.25
CA PRO A 4 -12.00 45.91 2.67
C PRO A 4 -11.63 44.46 2.94
N PHE A 5 -10.41 44.20 3.40
CA PHE A 5 -10.01 42.93 3.95
C PHE A 5 -10.91 42.62 5.16
N PRO A 6 -11.47 41.41 5.29
CA PRO A 6 -12.21 41.05 6.47
C PRO A 6 -11.31 41.14 7.72
N PRO A 7 -11.85 41.49 8.89
CA PRO A 7 -11.08 41.57 10.12
C PRO A 7 -10.43 40.21 10.42
N THR A 8 -9.16 40.27 10.79
CA THR A 8 -8.38 39.11 11.22
C THR A 8 -9.14 38.39 12.35
N PRO A 9 -9.45 37.08 12.23
CA PRO A 9 -10.08 36.35 13.32
C PRO A 9 -9.20 36.38 14.56
N PRO A 10 -9.80 36.24 15.77
CA PRO A 10 -9.05 36.24 17.02
C PRO A 10 -7.97 35.18 16.98
N THR A 11 -6.77 35.50 17.43
CA THR A 11 -5.59 34.65 17.48
C THR A 11 -5.86 33.39 18.30
N CYS A 12 -6.37 32.33 17.66
CA CYS A 12 -6.17 30.99 18.16
C CYS A 12 -4.65 30.74 18.19
N ALA A 13 -4.12 30.23 19.27
CA ALA A 13 -2.68 29.96 19.36
C ALA A 13 -2.27 29.06 18.17
N THR A 14 -1.43 29.56 17.29
CA THR A 14 -0.92 28.82 16.14
C THR A 14 -0.17 27.58 16.63
N ILE A 15 -0.62 26.40 16.25
CA ILE A 15 0.05 25.13 16.56
C ILE A 15 0.88 24.77 15.32
N MET A 16 2.11 25.29 15.26
CA MET A 16 3.07 24.91 14.23
C MET A 16 3.55 23.47 14.44
N GLY A 17 3.50 22.66 13.40
CA GLY A 17 4.00 21.31 13.41
C GLY A 17 4.78 20.98 12.16
N ARG A 18 5.70 20.03 12.31
CA ARG A 18 6.59 19.58 11.23
C ARG A 18 5.99 18.36 10.54
N PHE A 19 6.29 18.24 9.26
CA PHE A 19 5.99 17.05 8.46
C PHE A 19 7.13 16.77 7.49
N SER A 20 7.24 15.51 7.08
CA SER A 20 8.11 15.09 5.98
C SER A 20 7.26 14.67 4.78
N LYS A 21 7.61 15.15 3.59
CA LYS A 21 7.07 14.65 2.33
C LYS A 21 7.90 13.48 1.87
N MET A 22 7.26 12.33 1.70
CA MET A 22 7.92 11.09 1.30
C MET A 22 7.13 10.37 0.23
N HIS A 23 7.73 9.39 -0.45
CA HIS A 23 7.01 8.47 -1.33
C HIS A 23 7.68 7.11 -1.44
N GLY A 24 6.87 6.07 -1.77
CA GLY A 24 7.32 4.78 -2.23
C GLY A 24 6.76 4.50 -3.62
N LEU A 25 7.62 4.51 -4.66
CA LEU A 25 7.22 4.28 -6.05
C LEU A 25 6.14 5.24 -6.58
N GLY A 26 6.17 6.51 -6.12
CA GLY A 26 5.23 7.54 -6.55
C GLY A 26 3.89 7.56 -5.80
N ASN A 27 3.64 6.62 -4.90
CA ASN A 27 2.59 6.74 -3.88
C ASN A 27 3.14 7.64 -2.78
N ASP A 28 2.57 8.84 -2.62
CA ASP A 28 3.17 9.93 -1.85
C ASP A 28 2.47 10.18 -0.50
N PHE A 29 3.27 10.54 0.49
CA PHE A 29 2.87 10.65 1.87
C PHE A 29 3.23 12.00 2.48
N VAL A 30 2.35 12.48 3.37
CA VAL A 30 2.69 13.45 4.42
C VAL A 30 2.90 12.65 5.70
N VAL A 31 4.13 12.64 6.23
CA VAL A 31 4.49 11.91 7.44
C VAL A 31 4.63 12.88 8.60
N ILE A 32 3.87 12.66 9.67
CA ILE A 32 3.86 13.49 10.87
C ILE A 32 4.42 12.69 12.04
N ASP A 33 5.38 13.28 12.76
CA ASP A 33 5.92 12.71 13.98
C ASP A 33 5.07 13.13 15.19
N ALA A 34 4.38 12.17 15.78
CA ALA A 34 3.58 12.34 17.00
C ALA A 34 4.18 11.62 18.22
N ARG A 35 5.46 11.20 18.15
CA ARG A 35 6.12 10.49 19.25
C ARG A 35 6.38 11.38 20.47
N GLU A 36 6.60 12.68 20.26
CA GLU A 36 6.89 13.65 21.32
C GLU A 36 5.68 14.51 21.71
N GLY A 37 4.57 14.39 21.02
CA GLY A 37 3.36 15.18 21.29
C GLY A 37 2.15 14.67 20.52
N ALA A 38 0.99 14.69 21.15
CA ALA A 38 -0.24 14.27 20.51
C ALA A 38 -0.62 15.25 19.39
N VAL A 39 -0.69 14.75 18.16
CA VAL A 39 -1.34 15.43 17.04
C VAL A 39 -2.69 14.75 16.83
N ASP A 40 -3.76 15.49 17.11
CA ASP A 40 -5.12 14.97 16.90
C ASP A 40 -5.46 15.01 15.42
N ILE A 41 -5.50 13.86 14.79
CA ILE A 41 -5.87 13.68 13.37
C ILE A 41 -7.26 13.06 13.33
N THR A 42 -8.27 13.89 13.05
CA THR A 42 -9.62 13.46 12.72
C THR A 42 -9.71 13.12 11.22
N PRO A 43 -10.71 12.33 10.77
CA PRO A 43 -10.94 12.09 9.33
C PRO A 43 -11.02 13.38 8.50
N THR A 44 -11.75 14.40 8.99
CA THR A 44 -11.87 15.70 8.32
C THR A 44 -10.53 16.41 8.20
N ARG A 45 -9.72 16.38 9.24
CA ARG A 45 -8.38 16.99 9.24
C ARG A 45 -7.44 16.24 8.29
N ALA A 46 -7.47 14.90 8.28
CA ALA A 46 -6.69 14.10 7.35
C ALA A 46 -7.04 14.43 5.89
N GLN A 47 -8.33 14.54 5.57
CA GLN A 47 -8.81 14.94 4.26
C GLN A 47 -8.33 16.35 3.87
N ALA A 48 -8.42 17.33 4.78
CA ALA A 48 -7.97 18.69 4.51
C ALA A 48 -6.45 18.77 4.26
N ILE A 49 -5.63 18.04 5.03
CA ILE A 49 -4.19 17.98 4.84
C ILE A 49 -3.85 17.31 3.50
N ALA A 50 -4.58 16.26 3.13
CA ALA A 50 -4.34 15.49 1.90
C ALA A 50 -4.79 16.18 0.62
N ASP A 51 -5.63 17.22 0.71
CA ASP A 51 -6.09 17.98 -0.46
C ASP A 51 -4.92 18.61 -1.21
N ARG A 52 -4.79 18.31 -2.52
CA ARG A 52 -3.67 18.77 -3.35
C ARG A 52 -3.77 20.23 -3.79
N HIS A 53 -4.92 20.87 -3.58
CA HIS A 53 -5.18 22.26 -3.99
C HIS A 53 -5.21 23.23 -2.80
N ALA A 54 -5.75 22.78 -1.67
CA ALA A 54 -5.95 23.61 -0.49
C ALA A 54 -5.12 23.17 0.74
N GLY A 55 -4.63 21.93 0.73
CA GLY A 55 -3.81 21.32 1.78
C GLY A 55 -2.33 21.23 1.41
N ILE A 56 -1.62 20.29 2.06
CA ILE A 56 -0.24 19.91 1.72
C ILE A 56 -0.24 19.02 0.49
N GLY A 57 -1.27 18.17 0.36
CA GLY A 57 -1.45 17.25 -0.75
C GLY A 57 -0.66 15.95 -0.61
N CYS A 58 -1.37 14.83 -0.57
CA CYS A 58 -0.77 13.49 -0.59
C CYS A 58 -1.83 12.43 -0.96
N ASP A 59 -1.36 11.23 -1.30
CA ASP A 59 -2.24 10.06 -1.42
C ASP A 59 -2.68 9.57 -0.04
N GLN A 60 -1.75 9.60 0.94
CA GLN A 60 -2.04 9.18 2.32
C GLN A 60 -1.28 10.04 3.33
N LEU A 61 -1.92 10.29 4.48
CA LEU A 61 -1.33 10.89 5.66
C LEU A 61 -0.87 9.78 6.60
N ILE A 62 0.38 9.85 7.05
CA ILE A 62 0.99 8.88 7.96
C ILE A 62 1.29 9.56 9.29
N LEU A 63 0.76 9.00 10.37
CA LEU A 63 1.04 9.46 11.73
C LEU A 63 1.91 8.44 12.44
N ILE A 64 3.12 8.82 12.83
CA ILE A 64 4.06 7.99 13.58
C ILE A 64 3.95 8.37 15.05
N GLY A 65 3.50 7.43 15.88
CA GLY A 65 3.27 7.64 17.31
C GLY A 65 4.10 6.71 18.19
N GLN A 66 3.87 6.81 19.50
CA GLN A 66 4.41 5.86 20.48
C GLN A 66 3.66 4.53 20.39
N SER A 67 4.31 3.46 20.82
CA SER A 67 3.74 2.13 20.97
C SER A 67 4.28 1.49 22.24
N ASP A 68 3.43 0.74 22.94
CA ASP A 68 3.82 -0.11 24.06
C ASP A 68 4.29 -1.51 23.62
N ARG A 69 4.15 -1.84 22.34
CA ARG A 69 4.38 -3.18 21.78
C ARG A 69 5.47 -3.21 20.69
N ALA A 70 5.86 -2.03 20.22
CA ALA A 70 6.80 -1.87 19.10
C ALA A 70 7.65 -0.62 19.31
N ASP A 71 8.60 -0.36 18.42
CA ASP A 71 9.41 0.86 18.46
C ASP A 71 8.57 2.12 18.19
N VAL A 72 7.59 1.99 17.28
CA VAL A 72 6.65 3.04 16.89
C VAL A 72 5.29 2.45 16.54
N SER A 73 4.23 3.26 16.65
CA SER A 73 2.94 2.99 16.02
C SER A 73 2.83 3.76 14.70
N MET A 74 2.10 3.20 13.72
CA MET A 74 1.80 3.85 12.45
C MET A 74 0.30 3.82 12.19
N ARG A 75 -0.31 5.01 12.06
CA ARG A 75 -1.67 5.17 11.56
C ARG A 75 -1.63 5.75 10.16
N ILE A 76 -2.55 5.32 9.32
CA ILE A 76 -2.58 5.64 7.89
C ILE A 76 -3.97 6.13 7.53
N PHE A 77 -4.05 7.33 6.95
CA PHE A 77 -5.31 7.91 6.49
C PHE A 77 -5.25 8.14 4.98
N ASN A 78 -6.26 7.69 4.27
CA ASN A 78 -6.43 7.99 2.85
C ASN A 78 -6.78 9.47 2.64
N SER A 79 -6.71 9.93 1.40
CA SER A 79 -7.05 11.31 1.03
C SER A 79 -8.52 11.68 1.25
N ASP A 80 -9.41 10.70 1.41
CA ASP A 80 -10.82 10.90 1.80
C ASP A 80 -11.03 10.97 3.32
N GLY A 81 -9.96 10.84 4.11
CA GLY A 81 -9.97 10.82 5.57
C GLY A 81 -10.24 9.47 6.20
N SER A 82 -10.52 8.42 5.43
CA SER A 82 -10.69 7.06 5.95
C SER A 82 -9.38 6.49 6.47
N GLU A 83 -9.42 5.80 7.63
CA GLU A 83 -8.25 5.14 8.19
C GLU A 83 -8.15 3.70 7.68
N VAL A 84 -6.95 3.31 7.19
CA VAL A 84 -6.66 1.97 6.68
C VAL A 84 -5.70 1.21 7.59
N GLU A 85 -5.73 -0.13 7.47
CA GLU A 85 -5.04 -1.02 8.40
C GLU A 85 -3.53 -1.11 8.13
N ALA A 86 -3.13 -1.10 6.85
CA ALA A 86 -1.73 -1.20 6.42
C ALA A 86 -1.52 -0.60 5.02
N CYS A 87 -0.30 -0.15 4.75
CA CYS A 87 0.18 0.25 3.43
C CYS A 87 1.67 -0.11 3.30
N GLY A 88 1.99 -1.09 2.46
CA GLY A 88 3.37 -1.54 2.27
C GLY A 88 4.30 -0.44 1.74
N ASN A 89 3.79 0.50 0.95
CA ASN A 89 4.57 1.64 0.46
C ASN A 89 4.93 2.61 1.59
N ALA A 90 3.96 2.92 2.48
CA ALA A 90 4.19 3.75 3.65
C ALA A 90 5.15 3.09 4.64
N THR A 91 5.00 1.77 4.87
CA THR A 91 5.85 1.01 5.79
C THR A 91 7.33 1.12 5.41
N ARG A 92 7.68 1.13 4.10
CA ARG A 92 9.07 1.31 3.67
C ARG A 92 9.64 2.69 4.00
N CYS A 93 8.81 3.71 4.14
CA CYS A 93 9.26 5.05 4.50
C CYS A 93 9.62 5.17 5.99
N VAL A 94 9.03 4.34 6.87
CA VAL A 94 9.20 4.48 8.33
C VAL A 94 10.65 4.31 8.80
N PRO A 95 11.41 3.26 8.42
CA PRO A 95 12.80 3.12 8.84
C PRO A 95 13.68 4.26 8.33
N LEU A 96 13.42 4.80 7.14
CA LEU A 96 14.12 5.98 6.63
C LEU A 96 13.77 7.22 7.44
N PHE A 97 12.51 7.42 7.81
CA PHE A 97 12.04 8.53 8.63
C PHE A 97 12.59 8.46 10.06
N VAL A 98 12.61 7.27 10.67
CA VAL A 98 13.13 7.07 12.04
C VAL A 98 14.67 7.03 12.08
N GLY A 99 15.32 6.72 10.96
CA GLY A 99 16.79 6.65 10.83
C GLY A 99 17.41 5.35 11.34
N ARG A 100 16.63 4.27 11.52
CA ARG A 100 17.07 2.94 11.95
C ARG A 100 16.07 1.86 11.57
N ASP A 101 16.46 0.61 11.75
CA ASP A 101 15.54 -0.54 11.73
C ASP A 101 14.47 -0.38 12.81
N VAL A 102 13.23 -0.74 12.49
CA VAL A 102 12.09 -0.54 13.38
C VAL A 102 11.12 -1.71 13.35
N LEU A 103 10.57 -2.01 14.52
CA LEU A 103 9.32 -2.74 14.67
C LEU A 103 8.18 -1.72 14.69
N ILE A 104 7.18 -1.91 13.84
CA ILE A 104 6.07 -0.96 13.62
C ILE A 104 4.77 -1.63 14.05
N GLU A 105 4.03 -1.00 14.95
CA GLU A 105 2.66 -1.41 15.26
C GLU A 105 1.69 -0.74 14.29
N THR A 106 0.90 -1.55 13.59
CA THR A 106 -0.19 -1.11 12.72
C THR A 106 -1.50 -1.74 13.16
N ARG A 107 -2.63 -1.28 12.61
CA ARG A 107 -3.93 -1.93 12.86
C ARG A 107 -4.00 -3.37 12.32
N ALA A 108 -3.18 -3.70 11.31
CA ALA A 108 -3.08 -5.05 10.76
C ALA A 108 -2.16 -5.98 11.60
N GLY A 109 -1.34 -5.44 12.52
CA GLY A 109 -0.38 -6.17 13.34
C GLY A 109 0.99 -5.51 13.37
N LEU A 110 1.98 -6.30 13.79
CA LEU A 110 3.38 -5.86 13.87
C LEU A 110 4.09 -6.14 12.54
N LEU A 111 4.85 -5.17 12.06
CA LEU A 111 5.68 -5.25 10.86
C LEU A 111 7.13 -4.91 11.20
N GLU A 112 8.06 -5.76 10.83
CA GLU A 112 9.49 -5.47 10.91
C GLU A 112 9.95 -4.80 9.62
N ALA A 113 10.63 -3.64 9.73
CA ALA A 113 11.16 -2.91 8.60
C ALA A 113 12.63 -2.54 8.83
N LYS A 114 13.49 -2.90 7.89
CA LYS A 114 14.95 -2.67 7.94
C LYS A 114 15.35 -1.62 6.90
N ALA A 115 16.08 -0.62 7.34
CA ALA A 115 16.64 0.40 6.45
C ALA A 115 17.74 -0.20 5.57
N ILE A 116 17.72 0.14 4.29
CA ILE A 116 18.80 -0.12 3.34
C ILE A 116 19.12 1.15 2.56
N ASP A 117 20.20 1.17 1.81
CA ASP A 117 20.52 2.30 0.95
C ASP A 117 19.39 2.52 -0.09
N GLY A 118 18.81 3.72 -0.07
CA GLY A 118 17.72 4.11 -0.97
C GLY A 118 16.36 3.45 -0.73
N GLY A 119 16.15 2.73 0.39
CA GLY A 119 14.87 2.06 0.63
C GLY A 119 14.77 1.26 1.91
N ALA A 120 13.94 0.22 1.88
CA ALA A 120 13.75 -0.66 3.02
C ALA A 120 13.40 -2.11 2.60
N ILE A 121 13.66 -3.04 3.51
CA ILE A 121 13.13 -4.40 3.50
C ILE A 121 12.03 -4.47 4.56
N VAL A 122 10.86 -4.94 4.16
CA VAL A 122 9.70 -5.11 5.08
C VAL A 122 9.32 -6.58 5.13
N ASP A 123 9.20 -7.12 6.34
CA ASP A 123 8.59 -8.43 6.57
C ASP A 123 7.07 -8.28 6.53
N MET A 124 6.46 -8.84 5.50
CA MET A 124 5.02 -8.79 5.24
C MET A 124 4.25 -9.96 5.88
N GLY A 125 4.95 -10.81 6.67
CA GLY A 125 4.38 -12.01 7.27
C GLY A 125 4.18 -13.16 6.29
N ALA A 126 3.58 -14.24 6.78
CA ALA A 126 3.28 -15.42 5.97
C ALA A 126 2.00 -15.22 5.15
N PRO A 127 1.99 -15.64 3.86
CA PRO A 127 0.77 -15.60 3.05
C PRO A 127 -0.24 -16.63 3.55
N ARG A 128 -1.52 -16.32 3.45
CA ARG A 128 -2.64 -17.24 3.68
C ARG A 128 -3.16 -17.74 2.34
N LEU A 129 -3.28 -19.04 2.20
CA LEU A 129 -3.52 -19.71 0.93
C LEU A 129 -4.83 -20.47 0.87
N ASP A 130 -5.48 -20.67 2.03
CA ASP A 130 -6.75 -21.37 2.12
C ASP A 130 -7.90 -20.47 1.63
N TRP A 131 -8.90 -21.08 1.01
CA TRP A 131 -10.00 -20.35 0.37
C TRP A 131 -10.81 -19.48 1.36
N ASP A 132 -11.00 -19.93 2.59
CA ASP A 132 -11.69 -19.19 3.64
C ASP A 132 -10.85 -18.02 4.21
N ALA A 133 -9.53 -18.18 4.23
CA ALA A 133 -8.61 -17.11 4.60
C ALA A 133 -8.46 -16.03 3.51
N ILE A 134 -8.81 -16.34 2.26
CA ILE A 134 -8.88 -15.38 1.13
C ILE A 134 -10.27 -14.70 1.05
N PRO A 135 -11.16 -14.97 1.90
CA PRO A 135 -12.61 -15.06 2.01
C PRO A 135 -13.34 -15.23 0.67
N LEU A 136 -13.11 -16.36 0.01
CA LEU A 136 -13.91 -16.76 -1.14
C LEU A 136 -15.32 -17.21 -0.70
N ALA A 137 -16.31 -17.09 -1.57
CA ALA A 137 -17.70 -17.45 -1.27
C ALA A 137 -17.90 -18.95 -0.98
N TYR A 138 -17.02 -19.80 -1.51
CA TYR A 138 -17.08 -21.27 -1.32
C TYR A 138 -15.71 -21.91 -1.56
N ALA A 139 -15.54 -23.15 -1.06
CA ALA A 139 -14.31 -23.91 -1.15
C ALA A 139 -13.90 -24.22 -2.60
N MET A 140 -12.66 -23.91 -2.94
CA MET A 140 -12.05 -24.25 -4.23
C MET A 140 -10.53 -24.25 -4.15
N ASP A 141 -9.88 -24.76 -5.20
CA ASP A 141 -8.43 -24.63 -5.37
C ASP A 141 -8.04 -23.16 -5.57
N THR A 142 -7.12 -22.67 -4.76
CA THR A 142 -6.60 -21.30 -4.82
C THR A 142 -5.33 -21.16 -5.66
N LEU A 143 -4.72 -22.28 -6.05
CA LEU A 143 -3.55 -22.28 -6.94
C LEU A 143 -3.94 -22.09 -8.40
N THR A 144 -5.01 -22.81 -8.82
CA THR A 144 -5.60 -22.68 -10.15
C THR A 144 -7.12 -22.74 -9.96
N MET A 145 -7.70 -21.55 -9.78
CA MET A 145 -9.14 -21.46 -9.51
C MET A 145 -9.94 -21.93 -10.74
N PRO A 146 -10.96 -22.79 -10.57
CA PRO A 146 -11.75 -23.31 -11.68
C PRO A 146 -12.84 -22.29 -12.12
N VAL A 147 -12.41 -21.07 -12.36
CA VAL A 147 -13.26 -19.94 -12.77
C VAL A 147 -12.58 -19.15 -13.88
N SER A 148 -13.37 -18.42 -14.67
CA SER A 148 -12.86 -17.60 -15.76
C SER A 148 -13.66 -16.32 -15.90
N TRP A 149 -12.99 -15.26 -16.31
CA TRP A 149 -13.59 -14.00 -16.75
C TRP A 149 -13.09 -13.74 -18.17
N GLU A 150 -14.01 -13.83 -19.14
CA GLU A 150 -13.72 -13.68 -20.57
C GLU A 150 -12.53 -14.56 -21.01
N ASP A 151 -11.56 -13.97 -21.71
CA ASP A 151 -10.38 -14.66 -22.22
C ASP A 151 -9.19 -14.68 -21.23
N LEU A 152 -9.42 -14.30 -19.96
CA LEU A 152 -8.37 -14.36 -18.94
C LEU A 152 -8.05 -15.82 -18.57
N PRO A 153 -6.77 -16.13 -18.33
CA PRO A 153 -6.39 -17.46 -17.85
C PRO A 153 -6.94 -17.72 -16.44
N ALA A 154 -7.06 -18.99 -16.05
CA ALA A 154 -7.47 -19.38 -14.70
C ALA A 154 -6.57 -18.72 -13.65
N PRO A 155 -7.10 -17.94 -12.69
CA PRO A 155 -6.29 -17.19 -11.75
C PRO A 155 -5.80 -18.04 -10.58
N ALA A 156 -4.87 -17.46 -9.79
CA ALA A 156 -4.56 -17.89 -8.44
C ALA A 156 -5.12 -16.88 -7.44
N ALA A 157 -5.35 -17.31 -6.19
CA ALA A 157 -5.71 -16.41 -5.10
C ALA A 157 -4.76 -16.53 -3.92
N VAL A 158 -4.45 -15.40 -3.28
CA VAL A 158 -3.53 -15.28 -2.14
C VAL A 158 -4.01 -14.16 -1.23
N ASN A 159 -3.90 -14.34 0.09
CA ASN A 159 -4.10 -13.27 1.07
C ASN A 159 -2.75 -12.96 1.74
N VAL A 160 -2.33 -11.71 1.65
CA VAL A 160 -1.09 -11.17 2.25
C VAL A 160 -1.41 -10.05 3.26
N GLY A 161 -2.50 -10.22 4.02
CA GLY A 161 -3.11 -9.20 4.88
C GLY A 161 -4.41 -8.64 4.28
N ASN A 162 -4.52 -8.68 2.95
CA ASN A 162 -5.71 -8.41 2.16
C ASN A 162 -5.82 -9.41 1.00
N PRO A 163 -7.03 -9.66 0.46
CA PRO A 163 -7.23 -10.64 -0.60
C PRO A 163 -6.78 -10.14 -1.98
N HIS A 164 -6.12 -11.02 -2.72
CA HIS A 164 -5.68 -10.81 -4.09
C HIS A 164 -6.06 -11.98 -4.99
N VAL A 165 -6.52 -11.68 -6.20
CA VAL A 165 -6.62 -12.62 -7.32
C VAL A 165 -5.58 -12.26 -8.38
N VAL A 166 -4.86 -13.26 -8.93
CA VAL A 166 -3.70 -13.06 -9.81
C VAL A 166 -3.90 -13.82 -11.11
N PHE A 167 -3.92 -13.09 -12.21
CA PHE A 167 -3.98 -13.61 -13.57
C PHE A 167 -2.60 -13.54 -14.22
N PHE A 168 -2.06 -14.67 -14.66
CA PHE A 168 -0.79 -14.70 -15.41
C PHE A 168 -1.10 -14.71 -16.89
N CYS A 169 -1.00 -13.56 -17.53
CA CYS A 169 -1.27 -13.35 -18.95
C CYS A 169 0.02 -13.50 -19.78
N ASP A 170 -0.07 -14.12 -20.93
CA ASP A 170 1.07 -14.21 -21.87
C ASP A 170 1.37 -12.83 -22.48
N ASP A 171 0.33 -12.03 -22.76
CA ASP A 171 0.44 -10.65 -23.19
C ASP A 171 -0.63 -9.78 -22.48
N MET A 172 -0.18 -8.66 -21.90
CA MET A 172 -1.07 -7.71 -21.22
C MET A 172 -1.52 -6.56 -22.13
N ASN A 173 -0.99 -6.43 -23.35
CA ASN A 173 -1.30 -5.28 -24.22
C ASN A 173 -2.77 -5.25 -24.68
N GLY A 174 -3.45 -6.40 -24.71
CA GLY A 174 -4.87 -6.51 -25.07
C GLY A 174 -5.83 -6.49 -23.88
N VAL A 175 -5.34 -6.44 -22.65
CA VAL A 175 -6.19 -6.52 -21.45
C VAL A 175 -6.81 -5.17 -21.14
N ASN A 176 -8.13 -5.12 -21.10
CA ASN A 176 -8.87 -3.92 -20.69
C ASN A 176 -9.05 -3.88 -19.15
N PHE A 177 -8.04 -3.32 -18.47
CA PHE A 177 -7.99 -3.27 -17.01
C PHE A 177 -9.15 -2.46 -16.40
N ASP A 178 -9.55 -1.34 -17.05
CA ASP A 178 -10.63 -0.46 -16.58
C ASP A 178 -12.00 -1.14 -16.61
N ARG A 179 -12.17 -2.14 -17.47
CA ARG A 179 -13.40 -2.92 -17.55
C ARG A 179 -13.35 -4.19 -16.69
N LEU A 180 -12.25 -4.92 -16.74
CA LEU A 180 -12.11 -6.20 -16.04
C LEU A 180 -11.87 -6.02 -14.54
N GLY A 181 -11.13 -4.97 -14.15
CA GLY A 181 -10.84 -4.67 -12.76
C GLY A 181 -12.10 -4.58 -11.89
N PRO A 182 -13.04 -3.64 -12.14
CA PRO A 182 -14.26 -3.51 -11.33
C PRO A 182 -15.20 -4.72 -11.46
N LEU A 183 -15.23 -5.38 -12.63
CA LEU A 183 -16.05 -6.57 -12.85
C LEU A 183 -15.61 -7.71 -11.91
N ILE A 184 -14.29 -7.95 -11.80
CA ILE A 184 -13.74 -9.01 -10.98
C ILE A 184 -13.72 -8.61 -9.50
N GLU A 185 -13.35 -7.35 -9.18
CA GLU A 185 -13.36 -6.83 -7.80
C GLU A 185 -14.67 -7.10 -7.08
N THR A 186 -15.80 -6.89 -7.79
CA THR A 186 -17.16 -6.95 -7.23
C THR A 186 -17.90 -8.26 -7.53
N ASP A 187 -17.21 -9.24 -8.10
CA ASP A 187 -17.81 -10.55 -8.38
C ASP A 187 -18.29 -11.21 -7.07
N PRO A 188 -19.51 -11.82 -7.05
CA PRO A 188 -20.03 -12.53 -5.87
C PRO A 188 -19.12 -13.62 -5.30
N LEU A 189 -18.15 -14.10 -6.07
CA LEU A 189 -17.11 -15.02 -5.59
C LEU A 189 -16.25 -14.38 -4.49
N PHE A 190 -16.15 -13.06 -4.45
CA PHE A 190 -15.36 -12.30 -3.48
C PHE A 190 -16.26 -11.42 -2.59
N PRO A 191 -16.94 -11.99 -1.56
CA PRO A 191 -17.89 -11.25 -0.72
C PRO A 191 -17.30 -10.01 -0.03
N ALA A 192 -15.99 -10.05 0.28
CA ALA A 192 -15.23 -8.92 0.86
C ALA A 192 -14.57 -8.04 -0.21
N ARG A 193 -14.91 -8.25 -1.50
CA ARG A 193 -14.18 -7.74 -2.68
C ARG A 193 -12.72 -8.21 -2.69
N VAL A 194 -12.00 -7.95 -3.78
CA VAL A 194 -10.64 -8.44 -4.01
C VAL A 194 -9.79 -7.42 -4.77
N ASN A 195 -8.48 -7.41 -4.54
CA ASN A 195 -7.53 -6.72 -5.40
C ASN A 195 -7.23 -7.61 -6.62
N VAL A 196 -7.28 -7.06 -7.81
CA VAL A 196 -7.10 -7.81 -9.07
C VAL A 196 -5.72 -7.50 -9.64
N ASN A 197 -4.91 -8.55 -9.81
CA ASN A 197 -3.53 -8.44 -10.28
C ASN A 197 -3.42 -9.07 -11.67
N PHE A 198 -3.00 -8.28 -12.65
CA PHE A 198 -2.68 -8.74 -13.99
C PHE A 198 -1.17 -8.80 -14.12
N ALA A 199 -0.62 -9.99 -14.30
CA ALA A 199 0.80 -10.26 -14.27
C ALA A 199 1.28 -10.91 -15.58
N GLN A 200 2.47 -10.54 -16.01
CA GLN A 200 3.17 -11.15 -17.13
C GLN A 200 4.59 -11.52 -16.72
N VAL A 201 4.98 -12.77 -16.86
CA VAL A 201 6.37 -13.18 -16.67
C VAL A 201 7.17 -12.73 -17.89
N ILE A 202 8.12 -11.84 -17.70
CA ILE A 202 8.90 -11.20 -18.79
C ILE A 202 10.37 -11.60 -18.80
N GLY A 203 10.80 -12.47 -17.90
CA GLY A 203 12.16 -12.98 -17.82
C GLY A 203 12.36 -13.87 -16.61
N ASP A 204 13.59 -14.35 -16.42
CA ASP A 204 13.96 -15.14 -15.25
C ASP A 204 13.73 -14.33 -13.97
N ASN A 205 12.83 -14.81 -13.11
CA ASN A 205 12.43 -14.12 -11.87
C ASN A 205 12.05 -12.64 -12.07
N HIS A 206 11.40 -12.32 -13.19
CA HIS A 206 10.95 -10.97 -13.51
C HIS A 206 9.50 -10.96 -13.99
N ILE A 207 8.65 -10.22 -13.28
CA ILE A 207 7.23 -10.10 -13.55
C ILE A 207 6.88 -8.62 -13.78
N ARG A 208 6.14 -8.33 -14.85
CA ARG A 208 5.43 -7.07 -15.04
C ARG A 208 4.05 -7.20 -14.41
N LEU A 209 3.63 -6.20 -13.64
CA LEU A 209 2.40 -6.22 -12.85
C LEU A 209 1.60 -4.93 -13.02
N VAL A 210 0.29 -5.08 -13.22
CA VAL A 210 -0.71 -4.01 -13.13
C VAL A 210 -1.74 -4.43 -12.09
N VAL A 211 -2.09 -3.53 -11.16
CA VAL A 211 -3.02 -3.82 -10.07
C VAL A 211 -4.22 -2.89 -10.16
N TRP A 212 -5.39 -3.49 -10.13
CA TRP A 212 -6.64 -2.83 -9.77
C TRP A 212 -6.88 -3.05 -8.29
N GLU A 213 -6.66 -2.01 -7.50
CA GLU A 213 -6.82 -2.10 -6.04
C GLU A 213 -8.28 -1.95 -5.63
N ARG A 214 -8.68 -2.76 -4.69
CA ARG A 214 -10.01 -2.79 -4.08
C ARG A 214 -10.41 -1.41 -3.56
N GLY A 215 -11.45 -0.81 -4.16
CA GLY A 215 -11.97 0.51 -3.80
C GLY A 215 -11.16 1.71 -4.29
N ALA A 216 -10.00 1.49 -4.94
CA ALA A 216 -9.13 2.57 -5.42
C ALA A 216 -8.91 2.56 -6.95
N GLY A 217 -9.14 1.41 -7.62
CA GLY A 217 -8.94 1.28 -9.06
C GLY A 217 -7.49 1.05 -9.45
N LEU A 218 -7.09 1.47 -10.66
CA LEU A 218 -5.72 1.34 -11.13
C LEU A 218 -4.78 2.24 -10.34
N THR A 219 -3.71 1.64 -9.80
CA THR A 219 -2.70 2.34 -9.00
C THR A 219 -1.30 2.20 -9.61
N ARG A 220 -0.42 3.12 -9.25
CA ARG A 220 0.97 3.11 -9.74
C ARG A 220 1.83 2.07 -9.04
N ALA A 221 1.51 1.74 -7.77
CA ALA A 221 2.29 0.82 -6.96
C ALA A 221 1.42 0.21 -5.86
N CYS A 222 1.38 -1.12 -5.83
CA CYS A 222 0.70 -1.91 -4.80
C CYS A 222 1.68 -2.95 -4.23
N GLY A 223 2.18 -2.71 -3.00
CA GLY A 223 3.15 -3.60 -2.36
C GLY A 223 2.57 -4.99 -2.08
N THR A 224 1.34 -5.06 -1.57
CA THR A 224 0.65 -6.34 -1.31
C THR A 224 0.33 -7.08 -2.61
N GLY A 225 -0.02 -6.35 -3.67
CA GLY A 225 -0.21 -6.93 -5.01
C GLY A 225 1.07 -7.58 -5.56
N ALA A 226 2.22 -6.93 -5.40
CA ALA A 226 3.52 -7.50 -5.77
C ALA A 226 3.83 -8.76 -4.96
N CYS A 227 3.60 -8.73 -3.63
CA CYS A 227 3.79 -9.88 -2.75
C CYS A 227 2.89 -11.07 -3.15
N ALA A 228 1.59 -10.83 -3.30
CA ALA A 228 0.63 -11.87 -3.69
C ALA A 228 0.97 -12.47 -5.07
N THR A 229 1.38 -11.64 -6.02
CA THR A 229 1.78 -12.06 -7.36
C THR A 229 3.03 -12.93 -7.34
N ALA A 230 4.08 -12.53 -6.61
CA ALA A 230 5.30 -13.32 -6.48
C ALA A 230 5.03 -14.68 -5.79
N VAL A 231 4.24 -14.69 -4.69
CA VAL A 231 3.82 -15.93 -4.02
C VAL A 231 3.07 -16.86 -4.98
N ALA A 232 2.10 -16.34 -5.73
CA ALA A 232 1.36 -17.12 -6.72
C ALA A 232 2.28 -17.66 -7.83
N ALA A 233 3.24 -16.87 -8.30
CA ALA A 233 4.21 -17.26 -9.33
C ALA A 233 5.14 -18.38 -8.85
N VAL A 234 5.67 -18.29 -7.61
CA VAL A 234 6.50 -19.35 -7.00
C VAL A 234 5.68 -20.64 -6.84
N ARG A 235 4.45 -20.53 -6.32
CA ARG A 235 3.55 -21.69 -6.17
C ARG A 235 3.27 -22.39 -7.50
N ARG A 236 3.12 -21.64 -8.58
CA ARG A 236 2.95 -22.16 -9.96
C ARG A 236 4.24 -22.55 -10.63
N LYS A 237 5.39 -22.39 -9.98
CA LYS A 237 6.72 -22.67 -10.53
C LYS A 237 7.06 -21.84 -11.79
N LEU A 238 6.50 -20.65 -11.88
CA LEU A 238 6.79 -19.69 -12.97
C LEU A 238 8.08 -18.91 -12.69
N VAL A 239 8.45 -18.76 -11.40
CA VAL A 239 9.67 -18.12 -10.92
C VAL A 239 10.23 -18.94 -9.75
N SER A 240 11.51 -18.69 -9.38
CA SER A 240 12.17 -19.36 -8.26
C SER A 240 13.12 -18.39 -7.54
N GLY A 241 12.92 -18.15 -6.23
CA GLY A 241 13.75 -17.23 -5.43
C GLY A 241 13.31 -15.77 -5.55
N PRO A 242 14.20 -14.82 -5.19
CA PRO A 242 13.88 -13.40 -5.21
C PRO A 242 13.39 -12.96 -6.59
N THR A 243 12.20 -12.40 -6.63
CA THR A 243 11.48 -12.05 -7.87
C THR A 243 11.36 -10.54 -7.99
N ARG A 244 11.84 -9.96 -9.08
CA ARG A 244 11.61 -8.58 -9.44
C ARG A 244 10.17 -8.44 -9.96
N VAL A 245 9.45 -7.51 -9.37
CA VAL A 245 8.09 -7.16 -9.80
C VAL A 245 8.09 -5.70 -10.24
N THR A 246 7.94 -5.48 -11.55
CA THR A 246 7.86 -4.14 -12.15
C THR A 246 6.41 -3.70 -12.21
N LEU A 247 6.10 -2.62 -11.47
CA LEU A 247 4.82 -1.90 -11.49
C LEU A 247 4.96 -0.60 -12.29
N PRO A 248 3.86 0.11 -12.64
CA PRO A 248 3.94 1.41 -13.30
C PRO A 248 4.77 2.46 -12.56
N GLY A 249 4.85 2.38 -11.24
CA GLY A 249 5.65 3.29 -10.38
C GLY A 249 7.12 2.89 -10.22
N GLY A 250 7.51 1.66 -10.58
CA GLY A 250 8.87 1.13 -10.45
C GLY A 250 8.93 -0.29 -9.90
N ASP A 251 10.12 -0.71 -9.51
CA ASP A 251 10.42 -2.10 -9.16
C ASP A 251 10.35 -2.37 -7.65
N LEU A 252 9.83 -3.53 -7.30
CA LEU A 252 9.98 -4.20 -6.01
C LEU A 252 10.70 -5.52 -6.19
N VAL A 253 11.44 -5.97 -5.18
CA VAL A 253 11.97 -7.34 -5.12
C VAL A 253 11.25 -8.06 -3.99
N ILE A 254 10.62 -9.17 -4.33
CA ILE A 254 9.87 -10.01 -3.40
C ILE A 254 10.61 -11.32 -3.23
N ASP A 255 10.97 -11.65 -2.00
CA ASP A 255 11.56 -12.94 -1.65
C ASP A 255 10.60 -13.72 -0.77
N TRP A 256 10.20 -14.90 -1.24
CA TRP A 256 9.35 -15.82 -0.51
C TRP A 256 9.70 -17.26 -0.82
N GLN A 257 9.79 -18.06 0.24
CA GLN A 257 9.94 -19.51 0.15
C GLN A 257 8.72 -20.18 0.83
N PRO A 258 8.24 -21.33 0.30
CA PRO A 258 7.13 -22.03 0.90
C PRO A 258 7.31 -22.29 2.41
N GLY A 259 6.32 -21.84 3.19
CA GLY A 259 6.34 -21.94 4.65
C GLY A 259 7.00 -20.78 5.38
N GLY A 260 7.64 -19.85 4.66
CA GLY A 260 8.28 -18.66 5.23
C GLY A 260 7.46 -17.38 5.14
N HIS A 261 8.02 -16.30 5.64
CA HIS A 261 7.52 -14.95 5.49
C HIS A 261 7.88 -14.37 4.13
N ILE A 262 7.11 -13.39 3.69
CA ILE A 262 7.35 -12.62 2.47
C ILE A 262 8.23 -11.42 2.85
N LEU A 263 9.41 -11.32 2.25
CA LEU A 263 10.26 -10.14 2.37
C LEU A 263 10.08 -9.26 1.14
N MET A 264 9.64 -8.02 1.35
CA MET A 264 9.45 -7.03 0.30
C MET A 264 10.55 -5.98 0.38
N THR A 265 11.40 -5.90 -0.62
CA THR A 265 12.44 -4.87 -0.77
C THR A 265 12.02 -3.85 -1.80
N GLY A 266 12.15 -2.58 -1.49
CA GLY A 266 11.85 -1.52 -2.45
C GLY A 266 12.27 -0.14 -2.00
N PRO A 267 12.24 0.85 -2.93
CA PRO A 267 12.68 2.20 -2.64
C PRO A 267 11.73 2.92 -1.68
N ALA A 268 12.31 3.84 -0.93
CA ALA A 268 11.62 4.85 -0.15
C ALA A 268 12.40 6.17 -0.32
N THR A 269 11.70 7.25 -0.56
CA THR A 269 12.33 8.54 -0.86
C THR A 269 11.80 9.61 0.07
N HIS A 270 12.69 10.29 0.77
CA HIS A 270 12.40 11.57 1.41
C HIS A 270 12.51 12.67 0.36
N VAL A 271 11.50 13.54 0.25
CA VAL A 271 11.45 14.61 -0.75
C VAL A 271 11.85 15.95 -0.13
N PHE A 272 11.14 16.34 0.93
CA PHE A 272 11.44 17.56 1.70
C PHE A 272 10.75 17.53 3.07
N ASP A 273 11.21 18.37 3.99
CA ASP A 273 10.54 18.68 5.24
C ASP A 273 9.83 20.01 5.14
N GLY A 274 8.72 20.15 5.86
CA GLY A 274 7.95 21.38 5.92
C GLY A 274 7.37 21.64 7.31
N GLU A 275 6.86 22.84 7.50
CA GLU A 275 6.11 23.25 8.69
C GLU A 275 4.74 23.76 8.26
N ALA A 276 3.72 23.41 9.03
CA ALA A 276 2.36 23.85 8.79
C ALA A 276 1.67 24.25 10.09
N ASP A 277 0.77 25.20 9.99
CA ASP A 277 -0.14 25.55 11.08
C ASP A 277 -1.31 24.56 11.10
N TRP A 278 -1.25 23.62 12.02
CA TRP A 278 -2.29 22.58 12.14
C TRP A 278 -3.69 23.10 12.49
N THR A 279 -3.82 24.36 12.91
CA THR A 279 -5.14 24.98 13.17
C THR A 279 -5.89 25.34 11.90
N ARG A 280 -5.21 25.27 10.74
CA ARG A 280 -5.81 25.57 9.42
C ARG A 280 -6.50 24.38 8.76
N PHE A 281 -6.34 23.19 9.33
CA PHE A 281 -6.90 21.95 8.78
C PHE A 281 -8.01 21.33 9.64
#